data_d4b96df10e327bb7abfa965c7f86a891
#
_entry.id   d4b96df10e327bb7abfa965c7f86a891
#
_cell.length_a   1.000
_cell.length_b   1.000
_cell.length_c   1.000
_cell.angle_alpha   90.00
_cell.angle_beta   90.00
_cell.angle_gamma   90.00
#
_symmetry.space_group_name_H-M   'P 1'
#
loop_
_entity.id
_entity.type
_entity.pdbx_description
1 polymer ?
#
loop_
_entity_poly.entity_id
_entity_poly.type
_entity_poly.pdbx_seq_one_letter_code
_entity_poly.pdbx_strand_id
1 'polypeptide(L)'
;MAEVKLKQLDIFLWKGINRRGKTSNGEIRAGSVAEAKALLRQQGFTPSSVKKKSKPLAFTKPSIKSSDISVVTRQIATMLGAGVPLVQSIDLIASGASNETLRQLMAKISVKVQGGTPLSEVLREHKDYFDELYCDLVKSGEQSGALDRIFDRIAIYKEKAEALKSKIKKAMFYPIAVVIVALIVTSILLIFVVPQFAEIFAGFGAELPAFTQLVIHISEWMQ
;
A
#
# COMPACT_ATOMS: atom_id res chain seq x y z
N MET A 1 31.71 7.54 -31.12
CA MET A 1 31.21 6.25 -30.61
C MET A 1 29.72 6.33 -30.45
N ALA A 2 28.94 5.61 -31.23
CA ALA A 2 27.47 5.66 -31.21
C ALA A 2 26.97 4.90 -29.98
N GLU A 3 26.25 5.58 -29.10
CA GLU A 3 25.51 4.95 -27.99
C GLU A 3 24.46 3.99 -28.57
N VAL A 4 24.66 2.71 -28.38
CA VAL A 4 23.66 1.68 -28.65
C VAL A 4 22.55 1.83 -27.62
N LYS A 5 21.51 2.59 -27.98
CA LYS A 5 20.28 2.72 -27.20
C LYS A 5 19.64 1.33 -27.07
N LEU A 6 19.84 0.67 -25.95
CA LEU A 6 19.18 -0.61 -25.63
C LEU A 6 17.67 -0.44 -25.79
N LYS A 7 17.12 -1.04 -26.84
CA LYS A 7 15.70 -0.99 -27.16
C LYS A 7 14.93 -1.66 -26.01
N GLN A 8 14.24 -0.89 -25.20
CA GLN A 8 13.40 -1.44 -24.11
C GLN A 8 12.33 -2.33 -24.76
N LEU A 9 12.37 -3.63 -24.49
CA LEU A 9 11.38 -4.59 -24.94
C LEU A 9 10.13 -4.48 -24.06
N ASP A 10 9.00 -4.12 -24.66
CA ASP A 10 7.69 -4.11 -24.01
C ASP A 10 7.05 -5.50 -24.01
N ILE A 11 6.16 -5.77 -23.05
CA ILE A 11 5.38 -7.02 -22.99
C ILE A 11 4.07 -6.80 -23.73
N PHE A 12 3.74 -7.69 -24.66
CA PHE A 12 2.48 -7.71 -25.41
C PHE A 12 1.66 -8.93 -25.02
N LEU A 13 0.40 -8.71 -24.70
CA LEU A 13 -0.62 -9.75 -24.56
C LEU A 13 -1.17 -10.07 -25.95
N TRP A 14 -1.17 -11.35 -26.30
CA TRP A 14 -1.70 -11.77 -27.59
C TRP A 14 -2.77 -12.86 -27.45
N LYS A 15 -3.69 -12.87 -28.39
CA LYS A 15 -4.64 -13.96 -28.65
C LYS A 15 -4.51 -14.34 -30.11
N GLY A 16 -4.53 -15.62 -30.39
CA GLY A 16 -4.39 -16.12 -31.76
C GLY A 16 -4.80 -17.58 -31.88
N ILE A 17 -4.67 -18.11 -33.08
CA ILE A 17 -5.00 -19.49 -33.42
C ILE A 17 -3.70 -20.22 -33.81
N ASN A 18 -3.47 -21.41 -33.28
CA ASN A 18 -2.33 -22.23 -33.69
C ASN A 18 -2.62 -22.95 -35.01
N ARG A 19 -1.60 -23.62 -35.59
CA ARG A 19 -1.73 -24.37 -36.85
C ARG A 19 -2.79 -25.49 -36.81
N ARG A 20 -3.26 -25.90 -35.63
CA ARG A 20 -4.28 -26.94 -35.41
C ARG A 20 -5.68 -26.34 -35.20
N GLY A 21 -5.89 -25.03 -35.46
CA GLY A 21 -7.19 -24.36 -35.29
C GLY A 21 -7.58 -24.07 -33.83
N LYS A 22 -6.71 -24.36 -32.83
CA LYS A 22 -7.01 -24.14 -31.43
C LYS A 22 -6.62 -22.73 -31.00
N THR A 23 -7.51 -22.02 -30.29
CA THR A 23 -7.26 -20.70 -29.73
C THR A 23 -6.19 -20.78 -28.63
N SER A 24 -5.20 -19.91 -28.68
CA SER A 24 -4.14 -19.79 -27.67
C SER A 24 -3.95 -18.31 -27.32
N ASN A 25 -3.54 -18.04 -26.08
CA ASN A 25 -3.20 -16.72 -25.60
C ASN A 25 -1.88 -16.79 -24.82
N GLY A 26 -1.20 -15.66 -24.72
CA GLY A 26 0.08 -15.61 -23.99
C GLY A 26 0.67 -14.21 -23.96
N GLU A 27 1.90 -14.14 -23.47
CA GLU A 27 2.70 -12.91 -23.42
C GLU A 27 3.92 -13.07 -24.33
N ILE A 28 4.29 -12.01 -25.03
CA ILE A 28 5.50 -11.96 -25.85
C ILE A 28 6.23 -10.63 -25.63
N ARG A 29 7.56 -10.66 -25.58
CA ARG A 29 8.39 -9.45 -25.49
C ARG A 29 8.81 -9.00 -26.87
N ALA A 30 8.55 -7.73 -27.20
CA ALA A 30 8.91 -7.13 -28.47
C ALA A 30 9.08 -5.62 -28.35
N GLY A 31 9.76 -4.97 -29.27
CA GLY A 31 9.92 -3.54 -29.30
C GLY A 31 8.73 -2.79 -29.94
N SER A 32 7.83 -3.54 -30.64
CA SER A 32 6.64 -2.97 -31.28
C SER A 32 5.56 -4.04 -31.50
N VAL A 33 4.30 -3.59 -31.73
CA VAL A 33 3.18 -4.48 -32.09
C VAL A 33 3.47 -5.24 -33.40
N ALA A 34 4.12 -4.60 -34.38
CA ALA A 34 4.48 -5.22 -35.64
C ALA A 34 5.49 -6.35 -35.44
N GLU A 35 6.51 -6.12 -34.64
CA GLU A 35 7.55 -7.12 -34.29
C GLU A 35 6.93 -8.29 -33.49
N ALA A 36 6.04 -8.01 -32.54
CA ALA A 36 5.32 -9.04 -31.81
C ALA A 36 4.48 -9.94 -32.73
N LYS A 37 3.80 -9.36 -33.72
CA LYS A 37 3.03 -10.11 -34.72
C LYS A 37 3.95 -10.95 -35.61
N ALA A 38 5.12 -10.45 -36.01
CA ALA A 38 6.09 -11.18 -36.82
C ALA A 38 6.64 -12.40 -36.06
N LEU A 39 7.05 -12.21 -34.81
CA LEU A 39 7.54 -13.29 -33.94
C LEU A 39 6.48 -14.38 -33.71
N LEU A 40 5.22 -13.99 -33.49
CA LEU A 40 4.11 -14.95 -33.31
C LEU A 40 3.85 -15.77 -34.58
N ARG A 41 3.91 -15.14 -35.77
CA ARG A 41 3.79 -15.84 -37.06
C ARG A 41 4.92 -16.82 -37.28
N GLN A 42 6.15 -16.45 -36.91
CA GLN A 42 7.33 -17.32 -36.97
C GLN A 42 7.19 -18.54 -36.05
N GLN A 43 6.54 -18.38 -34.90
CA GLN A 43 6.21 -19.45 -33.95
C GLN A 43 4.98 -20.29 -34.38
N GLY A 44 4.36 -19.99 -35.54
CA GLY A 44 3.24 -20.75 -36.08
C GLY A 44 1.87 -20.36 -35.50
N PHE A 45 1.76 -19.19 -34.90
CA PHE A 45 0.49 -18.64 -34.42
C PHE A 45 -0.01 -17.55 -35.39
N THR A 46 -1.32 -17.55 -35.66
CA THR A 46 -1.99 -16.46 -36.36
C THR A 46 -2.61 -15.53 -35.32
N PRO A 47 -1.97 -14.37 -35.02
CA PRO A 47 -2.47 -13.47 -34.00
C PRO A 47 -3.76 -12.75 -34.45
N SER A 48 -4.83 -12.91 -33.70
CA SER A 48 -6.09 -12.17 -33.91
C SER A 48 -6.10 -10.84 -33.16
N SER A 49 -5.43 -10.77 -32.00
CA SER A 49 -5.29 -9.54 -31.21
C SER A 49 -3.92 -9.49 -30.56
N VAL A 50 -3.23 -8.34 -30.69
CA VAL A 50 -1.96 -8.07 -29.99
C VAL A 50 -2.10 -6.69 -29.35
N LYS A 51 -2.07 -6.63 -28.00
CA LYS A 51 -2.18 -5.38 -27.24
C LYS A 51 -0.95 -5.24 -26.34
N LYS A 52 -0.40 -4.04 -26.27
CA LYS A 52 0.66 -3.73 -25.30
C LYS A 52 0.09 -3.92 -23.90
N LYS A 53 0.76 -4.73 -23.07
CA LYS A 53 0.38 -4.87 -21.67
C LYS A 53 0.55 -3.50 -21.00
N SER A 54 -0.55 -2.89 -20.61
CA SER A 54 -0.51 -1.61 -19.90
C SER A 54 0.34 -1.80 -18.64
N LYS A 55 1.35 -0.93 -18.46
CA LYS A 55 2.01 -0.86 -17.15
C LYS A 55 0.90 -0.59 -16.13
N PRO A 56 0.82 -1.34 -15.03
CA PRO A 56 -0.17 -1.02 -14.01
C PRO A 56 0.02 0.45 -13.64
N LEU A 57 -1.07 1.21 -13.72
CA LEU A 57 -1.09 2.61 -13.31
C LEU A 57 -0.46 2.69 -11.92
N ALA A 58 0.38 3.68 -11.66
CA ALA A 58 1.11 3.84 -10.40
C ALA A 58 0.15 3.83 -9.17
N PHE A 59 -1.13 4.16 -9.39
CA PHE A 59 -2.21 4.11 -8.42
C PHE A 59 -2.66 2.69 -8.00
N THR A 60 -2.24 1.62 -8.71
CA THR A 60 -2.67 0.24 -8.42
C THR A 60 -1.59 -0.60 -7.76
N LYS A 61 -0.40 -0.04 -7.49
CA LYS A 61 0.62 -0.78 -6.73
C LYS A 61 0.19 -0.85 -5.26
N PRO A 62 0.12 -2.07 -4.68
CA PRO A 62 -0.23 -2.21 -3.27
C PRO A 62 0.80 -1.45 -2.42
N SER A 63 0.33 -0.57 -1.53
CA SER A 63 1.21 0.13 -0.60
C SER A 63 1.76 -0.83 0.45
N ILE A 64 2.97 -0.56 0.92
CA ILE A 64 3.58 -1.29 2.03
C ILE A 64 3.02 -0.68 3.32
N LYS A 65 2.46 -1.52 4.19
CA LYS A 65 1.93 -1.13 5.49
C LYS A 65 2.99 -1.25 6.57
N SER A 66 2.83 -0.53 7.67
CA SER A 66 3.69 -0.66 8.85
C SER A 66 3.71 -2.11 9.39
N SER A 67 2.58 -2.81 9.33
CA SER A 67 2.49 -4.24 9.67
C SER A 67 3.37 -5.13 8.79
N ASP A 68 3.52 -4.80 7.50
CA ASP A 68 4.36 -5.59 6.59
C ASP A 68 5.84 -5.46 6.98
N ILE A 69 6.26 -4.24 7.36
CA ILE A 69 7.63 -3.99 7.87
C ILE A 69 7.86 -4.70 9.21
N SER A 70 6.85 -4.74 10.10
CA SER A 70 6.94 -5.49 11.36
C SER A 70 7.18 -6.98 11.10
N VAL A 71 6.42 -7.58 10.17
CA VAL A 71 6.57 -8.98 9.78
C VAL A 71 7.96 -9.24 9.16
N VAL A 72 8.39 -8.40 8.23
CA VAL A 72 9.74 -8.50 7.62
C VAL A 72 10.83 -8.42 8.69
N THR A 73 10.71 -7.48 9.62
CA THR A 73 11.69 -7.33 10.72
C THR A 73 11.76 -8.59 11.58
N ARG A 74 10.62 -9.18 11.92
CA ARG A 74 10.56 -10.46 12.67
C ARG A 74 11.18 -11.61 11.87
N GLN A 75 10.92 -11.69 10.58
CA GLN A 75 11.51 -12.71 9.71
C GLN A 75 13.02 -12.58 9.63
N ILE A 76 13.55 -11.36 9.46
CA ILE A 76 15.00 -11.10 9.48
C ILE A 76 15.59 -11.55 10.85
N ALA A 77 14.99 -11.10 11.96
CA ALA A 77 15.44 -11.48 13.29
C ALA A 77 15.51 -12.99 13.50
N THR A 78 14.46 -13.71 13.07
CA THR A 78 14.40 -15.16 13.18
C THR A 78 15.47 -15.86 12.33
N MET A 79 15.68 -15.40 11.10
CA MET A 79 16.68 -15.98 10.20
C MET A 79 18.10 -15.71 10.68
N LEU A 80 18.40 -14.48 11.12
CA LEU A 80 19.71 -14.14 11.69
C LEU A 80 19.97 -14.91 12.98
N GLY A 81 18.97 -15.05 13.86
CA GLY A 81 19.06 -15.86 15.07
C GLY A 81 19.28 -17.35 14.79
N ALA A 82 18.84 -17.85 13.64
CA ALA A 82 19.13 -19.21 13.16
C ALA A 82 20.48 -19.32 12.42
N GLY A 83 21.26 -18.23 12.35
CA GLY A 83 22.57 -18.21 11.69
C GLY A 83 22.52 -18.05 10.17
N VAL A 84 21.37 -17.74 9.59
CA VAL A 84 21.27 -17.46 8.15
C VAL A 84 21.91 -16.11 7.84
N PRO A 85 22.79 -16.00 6.85
CA PRO A 85 23.42 -14.74 6.47
C PRO A 85 22.39 -13.65 6.11
N LEU A 86 22.68 -12.39 6.46
CA LEU A 86 21.77 -11.24 6.26
C LEU A 86 21.24 -11.14 4.83
N VAL A 87 22.13 -11.16 3.84
CA VAL A 87 21.77 -11.05 2.42
C VAL A 87 20.82 -12.16 2.00
N GLN A 88 21.13 -13.40 2.39
CA GLN A 88 20.28 -14.55 2.08
C GLN A 88 18.91 -14.44 2.76
N SER A 89 18.87 -13.92 3.99
CA SER A 89 17.60 -13.65 4.70
C SER A 89 16.73 -12.65 3.91
N ILE A 90 17.32 -11.55 3.45
CA ILE A 90 16.62 -10.53 2.66
C ILE A 90 16.11 -11.11 1.33
N ASP A 91 16.88 -11.93 0.64
CA ASP A 91 16.50 -12.57 -0.63
C ASP A 91 15.35 -13.56 -0.44
N LEU A 92 15.37 -14.37 0.62
CA LEU A 92 14.27 -15.28 0.95
C LEU A 92 12.98 -14.53 1.23
N ILE A 93 13.04 -13.43 1.98
CA ILE A 93 11.89 -12.57 2.26
C ILE A 93 11.39 -11.92 0.98
N ALA A 94 12.29 -11.41 0.12
CA ALA A 94 11.91 -10.83 -1.16
C ALA A 94 11.18 -11.85 -2.04
N SER A 95 11.67 -13.08 -2.12
CA SER A 95 11.05 -14.14 -2.93
C SER A 95 9.70 -14.61 -2.40
N GLY A 96 9.51 -14.63 -1.08
CA GLY A 96 8.28 -15.04 -0.41
C GLY A 96 7.21 -13.94 -0.27
N ALA A 97 7.55 -12.68 -0.54
CA ALA A 97 6.62 -11.57 -0.36
C ALA A 97 5.46 -11.61 -1.36
N SER A 98 4.23 -11.62 -0.85
CA SER A 98 3.00 -11.54 -1.66
C SER A 98 2.75 -10.13 -2.21
N ASN A 99 3.18 -9.09 -1.48
CA ASN A 99 3.10 -7.70 -1.91
C ASN A 99 4.24 -7.39 -2.91
N GLU A 100 3.90 -7.11 -4.17
CA GLU A 100 4.87 -6.84 -5.23
C GLU A 100 5.77 -5.62 -4.93
N THR A 101 5.22 -4.59 -4.29
CA THR A 101 5.98 -3.38 -3.91
C THR A 101 7.01 -3.72 -2.82
N LEU A 102 6.62 -4.54 -1.84
CA LEU A 102 7.52 -5.03 -0.79
C LEU A 102 8.61 -5.92 -1.38
N ARG A 103 8.26 -6.82 -2.29
CA ARG A 103 9.21 -7.67 -3.01
C ARG A 103 10.28 -6.85 -3.72
N GLN A 104 9.85 -5.83 -4.47
CA GLN A 104 10.76 -4.94 -5.19
C GLN A 104 11.64 -4.11 -4.24
N LEU A 105 11.09 -3.66 -3.09
CA LEU A 105 11.85 -2.97 -2.07
C LEU A 105 12.95 -3.87 -1.51
N MET A 106 12.58 -5.08 -1.04
CA MET A 106 13.54 -6.00 -0.44
C MET A 106 14.62 -6.45 -1.43
N ALA A 107 14.25 -6.68 -2.70
CA ALA A 107 15.22 -7.02 -3.75
C ALA A 107 16.21 -5.87 -4.01
N LYS A 108 15.76 -4.61 -3.99
CA LYS A 108 16.66 -3.45 -4.12
C LYS A 108 17.61 -3.32 -2.95
N ILE A 109 17.11 -3.54 -1.72
CA ILE A 109 17.92 -3.53 -0.50
C ILE A 109 18.98 -4.63 -0.60
N SER A 110 18.60 -5.86 -0.96
CA SER A 110 19.52 -6.97 -1.11
C SER A 110 20.65 -6.65 -2.08
N VAL A 111 20.36 -6.16 -3.29
CA VAL A 111 21.36 -5.81 -4.29
C VAL A 111 22.38 -4.80 -3.78
N LYS A 112 21.94 -3.76 -3.05
CA LYS A 112 22.84 -2.73 -2.51
C LYS A 112 23.71 -3.28 -1.38
N VAL A 113 23.14 -4.09 -0.48
CA VAL A 113 23.89 -4.72 0.61
C VAL A 113 24.89 -5.74 0.07
N GLN A 114 24.55 -6.51 -0.97
CA GLN A 114 25.49 -7.39 -1.69
C GLN A 114 26.64 -6.60 -2.32
N GLY A 115 26.37 -5.37 -2.78
CA GLY A 115 27.38 -4.45 -3.30
C GLY A 115 28.29 -3.84 -2.24
N GLY A 116 28.12 -4.21 -0.96
CA GLY A 116 28.97 -3.75 0.16
C GLY A 116 28.48 -2.47 0.84
N THR A 117 27.30 -1.92 0.46
CA THR A 117 26.74 -0.77 1.17
C THR A 117 26.16 -1.22 2.50
N PRO A 118 26.46 -0.53 3.63
CA PRO A 118 25.88 -0.86 4.93
C PRO A 118 24.36 -0.87 4.89
N LEU A 119 23.73 -1.87 5.53
CA LEU A 119 22.28 -2.01 5.54
C LEU A 119 21.60 -0.76 6.11
N SER A 120 22.15 -0.18 7.18
CA SER A 120 21.61 1.04 7.79
C SER A 120 21.57 2.23 6.84
N GLU A 121 22.54 2.36 5.92
CA GLU A 121 22.56 3.41 4.90
C GLU A 121 21.51 3.14 3.81
N VAL A 122 21.40 1.89 3.36
CA VAL A 122 20.39 1.49 2.39
C VAL A 122 18.99 1.71 2.92
N LEU A 123 18.73 1.39 4.20
CA LEU A 123 17.43 1.61 4.82
C LEU A 123 17.08 3.09 4.95
N ARG A 124 18.06 3.98 5.21
CA ARG A 124 17.86 5.44 5.26
C ARG A 124 17.37 6.05 3.95
N GLU A 125 17.66 5.43 2.81
CA GLU A 125 17.12 5.88 1.52
C GLU A 125 15.60 5.65 1.42
N HIS A 126 15.03 4.82 2.30
CA HIS A 126 13.63 4.41 2.30
C HIS A 126 12.90 4.89 3.57
N LYS A 127 13.00 6.19 3.88
CA LYS A 127 12.46 6.83 5.10
C LYS A 127 10.95 6.62 5.29
N ASP A 128 10.21 6.42 4.21
CA ASP A 128 8.77 6.15 4.25
C ASP A 128 8.42 4.84 4.98
N TYR A 129 9.38 3.90 5.06
CA TYR A 129 9.20 2.57 5.64
C TYR A 129 10.04 2.35 6.89
N PHE A 130 11.24 2.95 6.95
CA PHE A 130 12.20 2.77 8.02
C PHE A 130 12.49 4.13 8.67
N ASP A 131 12.00 4.31 9.90
CA ASP A 131 12.24 5.54 10.66
C ASP A 131 13.71 5.66 11.09
N GLU A 132 14.09 6.86 11.53
CA GLU A 132 15.48 7.17 11.90
C GLU A 132 15.98 6.27 13.04
N LEU A 133 15.12 6.03 14.04
CA LEU A 133 15.46 5.15 15.15
C LEU A 133 15.76 3.73 14.68
N TYR A 134 14.95 3.21 13.74
CA TYR A 134 15.20 1.90 13.12
C TYR A 134 16.58 1.84 12.48
N CYS A 135 16.91 2.84 11.64
CA CYS A 135 18.19 2.89 10.95
C CYS A 135 19.38 3.02 11.90
N ASP A 136 19.25 3.79 12.99
CA ASP A 136 20.31 3.98 13.98
C ASP A 136 20.56 2.70 14.81
N LEU A 137 19.49 1.99 15.16
CA LEU A 137 19.61 0.70 15.83
C LEU A 137 20.31 -0.32 14.93
N VAL A 138 19.91 -0.40 13.65
CA VAL A 138 20.57 -1.29 12.68
C VAL A 138 22.04 -0.91 12.52
N LYS A 139 22.39 0.38 12.43
CA LYS A 139 23.77 0.85 12.36
C LYS A 139 24.58 0.39 13.58
N SER A 140 24.01 0.52 14.77
CA SER A 140 24.67 0.03 16.00
C SER A 140 24.89 -1.49 15.95
N GLY A 141 23.92 -2.25 15.43
CA GLY A 141 24.04 -3.69 15.23
C GLY A 141 25.12 -4.08 14.23
N GLU A 142 25.24 -3.35 13.12
CA GLU A 142 26.31 -3.57 12.13
C GLU A 142 27.69 -3.33 12.74
N GLN A 143 27.86 -2.23 13.47
CA GLN A 143 29.13 -1.87 14.09
C GLN A 143 29.55 -2.83 15.19
N SER A 144 28.60 -3.39 15.95
CA SER A 144 28.86 -4.33 17.04
C SER A 144 28.86 -5.80 16.61
N GLY A 145 28.48 -6.11 15.35
CA GLY A 145 28.30 -7.49 14.88
C GLY A 145 27.13 -8.24 15.52
N ALA A 146 26.19 -7.53 16.17
CA ALA A 146 25.07 -8.10 16.92
C ALA A 146 23.70 -7.80 16.23
N LEU A 147 23.67 -7.91 14.89
CA LEU A 147 22.45 -7.64 14.11
C LEU A 147 21.28 -8.54 14.52
N ASP A 148 21.53 -9.80 14.86
CA ASP A 148 20.55 -10.76 15.34
C ASP A 148 19.77 -10.21 16.54
N ARG A 149 20.48 -9.73 17.56
CA ARG A 149 19.90 -9.18 18.79
C ARG A 149 19.18 -7.86 18.54
N ILE A 150 19.73 -7.02 17.68
CA ILE A 150 19.14 -5.72 17.36
C ILE A 150 17.84 -5.92 16.59
N PHE A 151 17.82 -6.78 15.56
CA PHE A 151 16.60 -7.09 14.83
C PHE A 151 15.54 -7.72 15.71
N ASP A 152 15.89 -8.58 16.66
CA ASP A 152 14.91 -9.14 17.60
C ASP A 152 14.29 -8.04 18.48
N ARG A 153 15.10 -7.11 19.01
CA ARG A 153 14.58 -5.97 19.80
C ARG A 153 13.67 -5.07 18.99
N ILE A 154 14.06 -4.74 17.75
CA ILE A 154 13.22 -3.92 16.85
C ILE A 154 11.91 -4.66 16.54
N ALA A 155 11.96 -5.96 16.27
CA ALA A 155 10.78 -6.77 15.99
C ALA A 155 9.80 -6.75 17.17
N ILE A 156 10.28 -6.98 18.39
CA ILE A 156 9.45 -6.91 19.62
C ILE A 156 8.81 -5.52 19.77
N TYR A 157 9.58 -4.46 19.53
CA TYR A 157 9.08 -3.09 19.62
C TYR A 157 7.98 -2.82 18.58
N LYS A 158 8.22 -3.16 17.30
CA LYS A 158 7.26 -2.98 16.21
C LYS A 158 5.98 -3.80 16.43
N GLU A 159 6.09 -5.05 16.87
CA GLU A 159 4.93 -5.91 17.18
C GLU A 159 4.08 -5.33 18.33
N LYS A 160 4.71 -4.84 19.40
CA LYS A 160 3.99 -4.18 20.50
C LYS A 160 3.29 -2.90 20.03
N ALA A 161 3.96 -2.11 19.20
CA ALA A 161 3.38 -0.89 18.64
C ALA A 161 2.16 -1.19 17.73
N GLU A 162 2.27 -2.20 16.87
CA GLU A 162 1.14 -2.62 16.01
C GLU A 162 -0.01 -3.24 16.83
N ALA A 163 0.29 -4.02 17.85
CA ALA A 163 -0.72 -4.56 18.76
C ALA A 163 -1.46 -3.44 19.52
N LEU A 164 -0.74 -2.42 20.00
CA LEU A 164 -1.34 -1.25 20.65
C LEU A 164 -2.22 -0.47 19.69
N LYS A 165 -1.72 -0.18 18.48
CA LYS A 165 -2.48 0.50 17.42
C LYS A 165 -3.78 -0.26 17.07
N SER A 166 -3.71 -1.58 16.98
CA SER A 166 -4.88 -2.43 16.75
C SER A 166 -5.88 -2.35 17.90
N LYS A 167 -5.41 -2.36 19.16
CA LYS A 167 -6.27 -2.20 20.35
C LYS A 167 -6.97 -0.84 20.35
N ILE A 168 -6.22 0.25 20.09
CA ILE A 168 -6.78 1.60 20.02
C ILE A 168 -7.84 1.68 18.91
N LYS A 169 -7.54 1.17 17.71
CA LYS A 169 -8.50 1.16 16.59
C LYS A 169 -9.79 0.42 16.94
N LYS A 170 -9.70 -0.71 17.64
CA LYS A 170 -10.87 -1.45 18.11
C LYS A 170 -11.65 -0.70 19.19
N ALA A 171 -10.96 -0.06 20.12
CA ALA A 171 -11.58 0.72 21.19
C ALA A 171 -12.31 1.97 20.64
N MET A 172 -11.80 2.58 19.57
CA MET A 172 -12.42 3.76 18.93
C MET A 172 -13.73 3.45 18.20
N PHE A 173 -14.04 2.18 17.95
CA PHE A 173 -15.27 1.78 17.27
C PHE A 173 -16.53 2.26 18.02
N TYR A 174 -16.57 2.05 19.34
CA TYR A 174 -17.71 2.44 20.16
C TYR A 174 -17.93 3.98 20.20
N PRO A 175 -16.92 4.81 20.52
CA PRO A 175 -17.08 6.26 20.48
C PRO A 175 -17.54 6.78 19.11
N ILE A 176 -16.99 6.25 18.02
CA ILE A 176 -17.39 6.65 16.67
C ILE A 176 -18.85 6.29 16.41
N ALA A 177 -19.28 5.07 16.79
CA ALA A 177 -20.67 4.65 16.62
C ALA A 177 -21.63 5.56 17.40
N VAL A 178 -21.30 5.92 18.66
CA VAL A 178 -22.11 6.84 19.48
C VAL A 178 -22.22 8.22 18.83
N VAL A 179 -21.10 8.77 18.35
CA VAL A 179 -21.09 10.08 17.67
C VAL A 179 -21.95 10.04 16.40
N ILE A 180 -21.85 8.99 15.60
CA ILE A 180 -22.68 8.83 14.40
C ILE A 180 -24.16 8.80 14.74
N VAL A 181 -24.56 8.01 15.75
CA VAL A 181 -25.96 7.94 16.19
C VAL A 181 -26.44 9.29 16.71
N ALA A 182 -25.63 9.97 17.53
CA ALA A 182 -25.97 11.32 18.03
C ALA A 182 -26.16 12.32 16.88
N LEU A 183 -25.29 12.32 15.88
CA LEU A 183 -25.42 13.18 14.70
C LEU A 183 -26.69 12.87 13.91
N ILE A 184 -27.03 11.59 13.71
CA ILE A 184 -28.25 11.18 13.01
C ILE A 184 -29.51 11.68 13.78
N VAL A 185 -29.57 11.44 15.09
CA VAL A 185 -30.69 11.88 15.91
C VAL A 185 -30.80 13.39 15.89
N THR A 186 -29.71 14.12 16.08
CA THR A 186 -29.69 15.59 16.03
C THR A 186 -30.17 16.11 14.66
N SER A 187 -29.72 15.50 13.57
CA SER A 187 -30.16 15.87 12.22
C SER A 187 -31.65 15.64 12.03
N ILE A 188 -32.20 14.53 12.49
CA ILE A 188 -33.66 14.26 12.45
C ILE A 188 -34.44 15.33 13.24
N LEU A 189 -33.97 15.67 14.42
CA LEU A 189 -34.61 16.71 15.24
C LEU A 189 -34.57 18.08 14.56
N LEU A 190 -33.44 18.47 13.98
CA LEU A 190 -33.29 19.74 13.27
C LEU A 190 -34.17 19.82 12.02
N ILE A 191 -34.23 18.73 11.23
CA ILE A 191 -34.95 18.73 9.95
C ILE A 191 -36.49 18.62 10.16
N PHE A 192 -36.93 17.82 11.13
CA PHE A 192 -38.35 17.51 11.28
C PHE A 192 -39.00 18.19 12.47
N VAL A 193 -38.35 18.30 13.61
CA VAL A 193 -38.96 18.77 14.87
C VAL A 193 -38.84 20.27 15.01
N VAL A 194 -37.66 20.83 14.75
CA VAL A 194 -37.42 22.29 14.90
C VAL A 194 -38.37 23.13 14.03
N PRO A 195 -38.65 22.82 12.76
CA PRO A 195 -39.58 23.59 11.93
C PRO A 195 -41.02 23.60 12.49
N GLN A 196 -41.50 22.47 13.03
CA GLN A 196 -42.84 22.39 13.63
C GLN A 196 -42.99 23.33 14.81
N PHE A 197 -41.98 23.43 15.68
CA PHE A 197 -41.96 24.39 16.76
C PHE A 197 -41.91 25.85 16.25
N ALA A 198 -41.11 26.12 15.20
CA ALA A 198 -41.04 27.44 14.60
C ALA A 198 -42.41 27.91 14.08
N GLU A 199 -43.17 27.03 13.41
CA GLU A 199 -44.53 27.31 12.92
C GLU A 199 -45.52 27.60 14.09
N ILE A 200 -45.46 26.81 15.15
CA ILE A 200 -46.32 27.00 16.35
C ILE A 200 -46.03 28.35 16.98
N PHE A 201 -44.79 28.73 17.23
CA PHE A 201 -44.41 30.01 17.81
C PHE A 201 -44.79 31.21 16.94
N ALA A 202 -44.62 31.10 15.62
CA ALA A 202 -45.07 32.10 14.67
C ALA A 202 -46.59 32.34 14.76
N GLY A 203 -47.40 31.30 15.01
CA GLY A 203 -48.83 31.37 15.20
C GLY A 203 -49.26 32.11 16.47
N PHE A 204 -48.39 32.20 17.49
CA PHE A 204 -48.65 32.94 18.74
C PHE A 204 -48.15 34.39 18.71
N GLY A 205 -47.54 34.87 17.63
CA GLY A 205 -47.01 36.23 17.48
C GLY A 205 -45.86 36.59 18.43
N ALA A 206 -45.17 35.56 18.99
CA ALA A 206 -44.05 35.75 19.90
C ALA A 206 -42.73 35.75 19.14
N GLU A 207 -41.86 36.73 19.40
CA GLU A 207 -40.50 36.71 18.86
C GLU A 207 -39.70 35.54 19.48
N LEU A 208 -39.06 34.78 18.63
CA LEU A 208 -38.21 33.65 19.04
C LEU A 208 -36.92 34.16 19.69
N PRO A 209 -36.46 33.54 20.80
CA PRO A 209 -35.15 33.85 21.39
C PRO A 209 -34.03 33.70 20.37
N ALA A 210 -33.00 34.58 20.46
CA ALA A 210 -31.89 34.60 19.49
C ALA A 210 -31.20 33.26 19.30
N PHE A 211 -31.08 32.44 20.35
CA PHE A 211 -30.52 31.08 20.26
C PHE A 211 -31.41 30.17 19.41
N THR A 212 -32.74 30.25 19.53
CA THR A 212 -33.67 29.45 18.74
C THR A 212 -33.63 29.84 17.26
N GLN A 213 -33.46 31.12 16.94
CA GLN A 213 -33.29 31.60 15.58
C GLN A 213 -32.01 31.01 14.93
N LEU A 214 -30.89 30.93 15.67
CA LEU A 214 -29.67 30.32 15.20
C LEU A 214 -29.87 28.83 14.89
N VAL A 215 -30.60 28.11 15.72
CA VAL A 215 -30.92 26.68 15.50
C VAL A 215 -31.78 26.48 14.24
N ILE A 216 -32.77 27.39 14.04
CA ILE A 216 -33.63 27.38 12.84
C ILE A 216 -32.79 27.62 11.57
N HIS A 217 -31.91 28.61 11.57
CA HIS A 217 -31.01 28.85 10.42
C HIS A 217 -30.13 27.65 10.09
N ILE A 218 -29.62 26.95 11.12
CA ILE A 218 -28.88 25.70 10.90
C ILE A 218 -29.78 24.62 10.29
N SER A 219 -31.00 24.51 10.76
CA SER A 219 -32.02 23.57 10.24
C SER A 219 -32.35 23.84 8.77
N GLU A 220 -32.57 25.10 8.40
CA GLU A 220 -32.84 25.53 7.02
C GLU A 220 -31.65 25.26 6.09
N TRP A 221 -30.40 25.43 6.58
CA TRP A 221 -29.20 25.11 5.81
C TRP A 221 -29.01 23.61 5.58
N MET A 222 -29.57 22.76 6.44
CA MET A 222 -29.49 21.29 6.34
C MET A 222 -30.61 20.67 5.51
N GLN A 223 -31.67 21.41 5.16
CA GLN A 223 -32.77 20.99 4.28
C GLN A 223 -32.44 21.24 2.81
#